data_4b0ee6aa06738915e76e177fe13c171b
#
_entry.id   4b0ee6aa06738915e76e177fe13c171b
#
_cell.length_a   1.000
_cell.length_b   1.000
_cell.length_c   1.000
_cell.angle_alpha   90.00
_cell.angle_beta   90.00
_cell.angle_gamma   90.00
#
_symmetry.space_group_name_H-M   'P 1'
#
loop_
_entity.id
_entity.type
_entity.pdbx_description
1 polymer ?
#
loop_
_entity_poly.entity_id
_entity_poly.type
_entity_poly.pdbx_seq_one_letter_code
_entity_poly.pdbx_strand_id
1 'polypeptide(L)'
;MVMNGEHGGRCRRHVATTTALVVAVLGTVSCGGAGDTPGSMGGVTPAPSVVTTNSPATPSSDGPRFVKATATPVPGTKEDALFLEAKKVYETYLEQSLLFEQEGGGNVLPPKLEDVVGGSWRDMLREYYVKVKERGHVVRPESASYGSVSIALHEAKEGHALAIDSCVDQRGWEFVDPSGKLVSRGTLKHNQMFFDRVSGHMVIVDGLSERVEKCEA
;
A
#
# COMPACT_ATOMS: atom_id res chain seq x y z
N MET A 1 18.38 -32.84 -48.92
CA MET A 1 18.80 -33.92 -48.03
C MET A 1 17.89 -33.86 -46.79
N VAL A 2 16.99 -34.81 -46.71
CA VAL A 2 15.85 -34.86 -45.76
C VAL A 2 16.35 -35.64 -44.54
N MET A 3 16.01 -35.14 -43.33
CA MET A 3 15.91 -36.05 -42.16
C MET A 3 14.81 -35.52 -41.18
N ASN A 4 13.74 -36.28 -41.16
CA ASN A 4 12.70 -36.31 -40.17
C ASN A 4 13.20 -36.81 -38.80
N GLY A 5 12.65 -36.29 -37.72
CA GLY A 5 12.85 -36.83 -36.36
C GLY A 5 11.65 -36.49 -35.47
N GLU A 6 10.57 -37.26 -35.57
CA GLU A 6 9.46 -37.28 -34.61
C GLU A 6 9.90 -37.98 -33.34
N HIS A 7 9.71 -37.35 -32.18
CA HIS A 7 9.68 -38.06 -30.91
C HIS A 7 8.46 -37.59 -30.08
N GLY A 8 7.42 -38.41 -30.10
CA GLY A 8 6.28 -38.34 -29.21
C GLY A 8 6.67 -38.72 -27.78
N GLY A 9 6.39 -37.82 -26.84
CA GLY A 9 6.44 -38.03 -25.40
C GLY A 9 5.07 -37.90 -24.77
N ARG A 10 4.42 -39.06 -24.53
CA ARG A 10 3.19 -39.17 -23.75
C ARG A 10 3.49 -38.84 -22.30
N CYS A 11 2.93 -37.79 -21.73
CA CYS A 11 2.90 -37.56 -20.27
C CYS A 11 1.56 -38.00 -19.68
N ARG A 12 1.69 -38.94 -18.74
CA ARG A 12 0.61 -39.57 -17.95
C ARG A 12 -0.05 -38.53 -17.04
N ARG A 13 -1.38 -38.54 -17.06
CA ARG A 13 -2.24 -37.88 -16.06
C ARG A 13 -2.16 -38.68 -14.76
N HIS A 14 -1.68 -38.05 -13.69
CA HIS A 14 -1.92 -38.50 -12.32
C HIS A 14 -3.08 -37.71 -11.75
N VAL A 15 -4.21 -38.41 -11.58
CA VAL A 15 -5.34 -37.96 -10.79
C VAL A 15 -4.99 -38.26 -9.32
N ALA A 16 -4.83 -37.22 -8.52
CA ALA A 16 -4.73 -37.35 -7.07
C ALA A 16 -6.05 -36.86 -6.45
N THR A 17 -6.83 -37.82 -6.00
CA THR A 17 -8.03 -37.63 -5.20
C THR A 17 -7.59 -37.30 -3.77
N THR A 18 -7.90 -36.14 -3.25
CA THR A 18 -7.68 -35.81 -1.84
C THR A 18 -9.01 -35.53 -1.15
N THR A 19 -9.26 -36.34 -0.16
CA THR A 19 -10.42 -36.48 0.71
C THR A 19 -10.64 -35.23 1.56
N ALA A 20 -11.90 -34.77 1.61
CA ALA A 20 -12.38 -33.71 2.49
C ALA A 20 -12.40 -34.21 3.95
N LEU A 21 -11.82 -33.42 4.85
CA LEU A 21 -11.98 -33.58 6.29
C LEU A 21 -12.77 -32.36 6.81
N VAL A 22 -14.06 -32.60 7.10
CA VAL A 22 -14.95 -31.64 7.77
C VAL A 22 -14.73 -31.77 9.27
N VAL A 23 -14.23 -30.72 9.91
CA VAL A 23 -14.22 -30.60 11.37
C VAL A 23 -15.26 -29.54 11.76
N ALA A 24 -16.39 -30.01 12.29
CA ALA A 24 -17.39 -29.19 12.92
C ALA A 24 -16.99 -28.93 14.38
N VAL A 25 -16.77 -27.67 14.75
CA VAL A 25 -16.62 -27.25 16.15
C VAL A 25 -17.87 -26.52 16.58
N LEU A 26 -18.69 -27.21 17.39
CA LEU A 26 -19.80 -26.67 18.15
C LEU A 26 -19.24 -26.03 19.43
N GLY A 27 -19.33 -24.73 19.57
CA GLY A 27 -18.96 -23.99 20.78
C GLY A 27 -20.17 -23.30 21.38
N THR A 28 -20.47 -23.67 22.58
CA THR A 28 -21.62 -23.41 23.42
C THR A 28 -21.79 -21.95 23.85
N VAL A 29 -23.04 -21.49 23.73
CA VAL A 29 -23.59 -20.26 24.34
C VAL A 29 -23.71 -20.48 25.87
N SER A 30 -23.19 -19.53 26.65
CA SER A 30 -23.48 -19.43 28.09
C SER A 30 -24.13 -18.08 28.37
N CYS A 31 -25.43 -18.14 28.67
CA CYS A 31 -26.21 -17.09 29.32
C CYS A 31 -26.20 -17.33 30.81
N GLY A 32 -26.14 -16.25 31.59
CA GLY A 32 -26.41 -16.23 33.01
C GLY A 32 -25.87 -14.94 33.63
N GLY A 33 -26.58 -14.19 34.41
CA GLY A 33 -27.84 -14.26 35.06
C GLY A 33 -28.00 -12.98 35.88
N ALA A 34 -29.23 -12.52 35.99
CA ALA A 34 -29.66 -11.38 36.79
C ALA A 34 -29.55 -11.66 38.28
N GLY A 35 -29.30 -10.61 39.08
CA GLY A 35 -29.37 -10.65 40.55
C GLY A 35 -29.76 -9.29 41.10
N ASP A 36 -31.07 -9.10 41.34
CA ASP A 36 -31.63 -8.06 42.19
C ASP A 36 -31.38 -8.34 43.66
N THR A 37 -31.08 -7.35 44.45
CA THR A 37 -31.66 -7.22 45.80
C THR A 37 -31.47 -5.78 46.35
N PRO A 38 -32.48 -5.20 47.01
CA PRO A 38 -32.47 -3.83 47.54
C PRO A 38 -32.09 -3.78 49.03
N GLY A 39 -31.51 -2.69 49.43
CA GLY A 39 -31.25 -2.50 50.88
C GLY A 39 -30.65 -1.18 51.32
N SER A 40 -31.51 -0.33 51.81
CA SER A 40 -31.35 0.50 53.01
C SER A 40 -30.54 1.79 53.03
N MET A 41 -31.28 2.80 53.42
CA MET A 41 -31.00 4.19 53.77
C MET A 41 -29.75 4.42 54.65
N GLY A 42 -29.07 5.51 54.37
CA GLY A 42 -28.10 6.15 55.24
C GLY A 42 -27.77 7.55 54.71
N GLY A 43 -28.41 8.57 55.27
CA GLY A 43 -28.15 9.95 54.90
C GLY A 43 -26.80 10.42 55.43
N VAL A 44 -26.04 11.09 54.58
CA VAL A 44 -24.85 11.89 54.95
C VAL A 44 -24.82 13.16 54.07
N THR A 45 -24.65 14.26 54.76
CA THR A 45 -24.52 15.65 54.35
C THR A 45 -23.60 15.86 53.14
N PRO A 46 -23.95 16.72 52.17
CA PRO A 46 -23.09 16.98 51.03
C PRO A 46 -21.92 17.90 51.38
N ALA A 47 -20.70 17.41 51.20
CA ALA A 47 -19.50 18.24 51.12
C ALA A 47 -19.40 18.87 49.71
N PRO A 48 -18.81 20.07 49.57
CA PRO A 48 -18.75 20.73 48.26
C PRO A 48 -17.86 19.95 47.30
N SER A 49 -18.46 19.44 46.25
CA SER A 49 -17.74 18.78 45.14
C SER A 49 -16.91 19.81 44.40
N VAL A 50 -15.60 19.66 44.48
CA VAL A 50 -14.66 20.26 43.54
C VAL A 50 -14.89 19.57 42.20
N VAL A 51 -15.51 20.28 41.27
CA VAL A 51 -15.64 19.85 39.90
C VAL A 51 -14.27 19.92 39.26
N THR A 52 -13.55 18.82 39.29
CA THR A 52 -12.38 18.64 38.41
C THR A 52 -12.90 18.36 37.02
N THR A 53 -12.91 19.38 36.18
CA THR A 53 -13.18 19.26 34.76
C THR A 53 -12.01 18.47 34.14
N ASN A 54 -12.11 17.14 34.12
CA ASN A 54 -11.29 16.32 33.25
C ASN A 54 -11.77 16.58 31.83
N SER A 55 -11.15 17.53 31.15
CA SER A 55 -11.21 17.61 29.70
C SER A 55 -10.75 16.25 29.15
N PRO A 56 -11.53 15.60 28.30
CA PRO A 56 -11.05 14.41 27.62
C PRO A 56 -9.81 14.81 26.83
N ALA A 57 -8.67 14.19 27.16
CA ALA A 57 -7.47 14.30 26.37
C ALA A 57 -7.84 13.85 24.95
N THR A 58 -7.79 14.78 24.02
CA THR A 58 -7.86 14.48 22.59
C THR A 58 -6.76 13.46 22.32
N PRO A 59 -7.06 12.27 21.75
CA PRO A 59 -6.02 11.33 21.39
C PRO A 59 -5.09 12.04 20.42
N SER A 60 -3.84 12.23 20.86
CA SER A 60 -2.76 12.71 20.01
C SER A 60 -2.58 11.66 18.91
N SER A 61 -2.93 11.99 17.69
CA SER A 61 -2.67 11.15 16.53
C SER A 61 -1.18 11.29 16.18
N ASP A 62 -0.31 10.72 17.02
CA ASP A 62 1.10 10.56 16.70
C ASP A 62 1.29 9.36 15.76
N GLY A 63 0.66 9.42 14.58
CA GLY A 63 1.11 8.70 13.42
C GLY A 63 2.38 9.36 12.88
N PRO A 64 3.21 8.65 12.14
CA PRO A 64 4.41 9.22 11.54
C PRO A 64 4.01 10.47 10.73
N ARG A 65 4.41 11.63 11.24
CA ARG A 65 4.21 12.89 10.51
C ARG A 65 5.27 12.93 9.44
N PHE A 66 4.85 12.96 8.19
CA PHE A 66 5.73 13.29 7.09
C PHE A 66 6.32 14.67 7.35
N VAL A 67 7.60 14.70 7.73
CA VAL A 67 8.32 15.94 7.90
C VAL A 67 8.75 16.40 6.52
N LYS A 68 8.18 17.49 6.05
CA LYS A 68 8.55 18.09 4.78
C LYS A 68 9.97 18.65 4.87
N ALA A 69 10.91 17.95 4.27
CA ALA A 69 12.22 18.50 3.93
C ALA A 69 12.39 18.37 2.42
N THR A 70 12.01 19.39 1.68
CA THR A 70 12.29 19.47 0.25
C THR A 70 13.66 20.12 0.07
N ALA A 71 14.68 19.30 -0.13
CA ALA A 71 15.96 19.76 -0.60
C ALA A 71 16.01 19.66 -2.13
N THR A 72 16.68 20.61 -2.75
CA THR A 72 17.07 20.49 -4.16
C THR A 72 18.53 20.06 -4.17
N PRO A 73 18.88 18.93 -4.80
CA PRO A 73 20.28 18.53 -4.90
C PRO A 73 21.10 19.59 -5.60
N VAL A 74 22.34 19.78 -5.16
CA VAL A 74 23.27 20.68 -5.86
C VAL A 74 23.72 20.00 -7.15
N PRO A 75 23.48 20.60 -8.33
CA PRO A 75 23.81 20.02 -9.61
C PRO A 75 25.27 19.56 -9.72
N GLY A 76 25.49 18.37 -10.28
CA GLY A 76 26.81 17.78 -10.50
C GLY A 76 27.44 17.14 -9.26
N THR A 77 26.76 17.10 -8.14
CA THR A 77 27.20 16.38 -6.95
C THR A 77 26.88 14.88 -7.04
N LYS A 78 27.51 14.08 -6.18
CA LYS A 78 27.17 12.65 -6.06
C LYS A 78 25.73 12.44 -5.64
N GLU A 79 25.21 13.31 -4.80
CA GLU A 79 23.81 13.26 -4.35
C GLU A 79 22.83 13.57 -5.49
N ASP A 80 23.15 14.57 -6.32
CA ASP A 80 22.39 14.88 -7.54
C ASP A 80 22.33 13.67 -8.49
N ALA A 81 23.46 13.01 -8.73
CA ALA A 81 23.49 11.80 -9.57
C ALA A 81 22.62 10.67 -9.00
N LEU A 82 22.66 10.46 -7.68
CA LEU A 82 21.78 9.47 -7.02
C LEU A 82 20.31 9.86 -7.12
N PHE A 83 19.98 11.14 -6.93
CA PHE A 83 18.63 11.64 -7.04
C PHE A 83 18.06 11.48 -8.45
N LEU A 84 18.82 11.81 -9.47
CA LEU A 84 18.41 11.64 -10.87
C LEU A 84 18.17 10.15 -11.23
N GLU A 85 19.01 9.25 -10.70
CA GLU A 85 18.81 7.80 -10.86
C GLU A 85 17.54 7.34 -10.13
N ALA A 86 17.34 7.71 -8.88
CA ALA A 86 16.15 7.36 -8.09
C ALA A 86 14.86 7.93 -8.71
N LYS A 87 14.91 9.17 -9.20
CA LYS A 87 13.80 9.79 -9.91
C LYS A 87 13.38 8.96 -11.13
N LYS A 88 14.32 8.52 -11.95
CA LYS A 88 14.04 7.66 -13.11
C LYS A 88 13.42 6.32 -12.70
N VAL A 89 13.93 5.70 -11.64
CA VAL A 89 13.35 4.46 -11.07
C VAL A 89 11.91 4.70 -10.63
N TYR A 90 11.65 5.81 -9.94
CA TYR A 90 10.32 6.16 -9.47
C TYR A 90 9.34 6.48 -10.61
N GLU A 91 9.78 7.17 -11.64
CA GLU A 91 8.98 7.43 -12.85
C GLU A 91 8.58 6.11 -13.53
N THR A 92 9.53 5.17 -13.65
CA THR A 92 9.24 3.81 -14.17
C THR A 92 8.25 3.07 -13.26
N TYR A 93 8.43 3.16 -11.94
CA TYR A 93 7.49 2.58 -10.98
C TYR A 93 6.06 3.12 -11.15
N LEU A 94 5.90 4.45 -11.29
CA LEU A 94 4.58 5.06 -11.51
C LEU A 94 3.95 4.58 -12.82
N GLU A 95 4.71 4.59 -13.93
CA GLU A 95 4.24 4.11 -15.22
C GLU A 95 3.77 2.65 -15.17
N GLN A 96 4.61 1.76 -14.64
CA GLN A 96 4.31 0.33 -14.59
C GLN A 96 3.19 -0.02 -13.60
N SER A 97 3.09 0.72 -12.49
CA SER A 97 1.98 0.60 -11.55
C SER A 97 0.65 0.98 -12.20
N LEU A 98 0.61 2.07 -12.98
CA LEU A 98 -0.59 2.48 -13.70
C LEU A 98 -1.03 1.43 -14.71
N LEU A 99 -0.11 0.91 -15.52
CA LEU A 99 -0.41 -0.16 -16.48
C LEU A 99 -0.97 -1.40 -15.79
N PHE A 100 -0.40 -1.77 -14.64
CA PHE A 100 -0.85 -2.94 -13.89
C PHE A 100 -2.21 -2.72 -13.21
N GLU A 101 -2.55 -1.48 -12.79
CA GLU A 101 -3.90 -1.11 -12.34
C GLU A 101 -4.94 -1.18 -13.48
N GLN A 102 -4.56 -0.86 -14.71
CA GLN A 102 -5.42 -1.00 -15.88
C GLN A 102 -5.68 -2.47 -16.23
N GLU A 103 -4.71 -3.36 -15.98
CA GLU A 103 -4.83 -4.80 -16.16
C GLU A 103 -5.60 -5.49 -15.02
N GLY A 104 -5.91 -4.76 -13.93
CA GLY A 104 -6.61 -5.29 -12.75
C GLY A 104 -5.71 -6.07 -11.79
N GLY A 105 -4.41 -5.76 -11.78
CA GLY A 105 -3.45 -6.42 -10.90
C GLY A 105 -3.16 -7.88 -11.25
N GLY A 106 -2.53 -8.61 -10.34
CA GLY A 106 -2.13 -9.99 -10.60
C GLY A 106 -1.44 -10.66 -9.42
N ASN A 107 -1.13 -11.95 -9.58
CA ASN A 107 -0.41 -12.73 -8.57
C ASN A 107 1.12 -12.56 -8.67
N VAL A 108 1.59 -11.99 -9.78
CA VAL A 108 3.02 -11.77 -10.07
C VAL A 108 3.16 -10.35 -10.61
N LEU A 109 4.13 -9.61 -10.12
CA LEU A 109 4.45 -8.29 -10.66
C LEU A 109 4.97 -8.40 -12.09
N PRO A 110 4.60 -7.48 -13.00
CA PRO A 110 5.22 -7.40 -14.32
C PRO A 110 6.75 -7.21 -14.20
N PRO A 111 7.56 -7.80 -15.11
CA PRO A 111 9.01 -7.73 -15.01
C PRO A 111 9.57 -6.32 -14.82
N LYS A 112 9.09 -5.33 -15.58
CA LYS A 112 9.55 -3.95 -15.45
C LYS A 112 9.21 -3.31 -14.09
N LEU A 113 8.10 -3.71 -13.45
CA LEU A 113 7.76 -3.27 -12.11
C LEU A 113 8.62 -4.01 -11.07
N GLU A 114 8.84 -5.31 -11.26
CA GLU A 114 9.73 -6.11 -10.41
C GLU A 114 11.17 -5.58 -10.41
N ASP A 115 11.68 -5.10 -11.56
CA ASP A 115 13.05 -4.59 -11.74
C ASP A 115 13.32 -3.29 -10.95
N VAL A 116 12.27 -2.52 -10.61
CA VAL A 116 12.41 -1.21 -9.94
C VAL A 116 12.02 -1.24 -8.46
N VAL A 117 11.64 -2.40 -7.93
CA VAL A 117 11.25 -2.57 -6.51
C VAL A 117 12.05 -3.69 -5.83
N GLY A 118 12.24 -3.56 -4.53
CA GLY A 118 12.96 -4.55 -3.70
C GLY A 118 12.46 -4.54 -2.27
N GLY A 119 13.10 -5.33 -1.40
CA GLY A 119 12.84 -5.34 0.04
C GLY A 119 11.35 -5.48 0.40
N SER A 120 10.97 -4.83 1.49
CA SER A 120 9.60 -4.82 2.02
C SER A 120 8.60 -4.17 1.06
N TRP A 121 9.03 -3.18 0.26
CA TRP A 121 8.17 -2.53 -0.72
C TRP A 121 7.66 -3.48 -1.80
N ARG A 122 8.55 -4.32 -2.34
CA ARG A 122 8.18 -5.35 -3.33
C ARG A 122 7.17 -6.33 -2.76
N ASP A 123 7.39 -6.81 -1.54
CA ASP A 123 6.53 -7.81 -0.92
C ASP A 123 5.13 -7.22 -0.64
N MET A 124 5.08 -5.98 -0.14
CA MET A 124 3.83 -5.23 0.05
C MET A 124 3.07 -5.02 -1.27
N LEU A 125 3.77 -4.68 -2.36
CA LEU A 125 3.13 -4.51 -3.68
C LEU A 125 2.54 -5.82 -4.23
N ARG A 126 3.23 -6.95 -4.05
CA ARG A 126 2.71 -8.26 -4.45
C ARG A 126 1.39 -8.56 -3.73
N GLU A 127 1.34 -8.36 -2.43
CA GLU A 127 0.11 -8.53 -1.65
C GLU A 127 -1.00 -7.57 -2.08
N TYR A 128 -0.65 -6.32 -2.34
CA TYR A 128 -1.59 -5.30 -2.80
C TYR A 128 -2.23 -5.69 -4.13
N TYR A 129 -1.44 -6.09 -5.13
CA TYR A 129 -1.94 -6.42 -6.46
C TYR A 129 -2.71 -7.74 -6.52
N VAL A 130 -2.45 -8.68 -5.62
CA VAL A 130 -3.33 -9.84 -5.42
C VAL A 130 -4.73 -9.37 -4.98
N LYS A 131 -4.81 -8.45 -4.02
CA LYS A 131 -6.08 -7.88 -3.57
C LYS A 131 -6.78 -7.03 -4.64
N VAL A 132 -6.04 -6.31 -5.49
CA VAL A 132 -6.60 -5.59 -6.66
C VAL A 132 -7.28 -6.59 -7.59
N LYS A 133 -6.60 -7.68 -7.93
CA LYS A 133 -7.13 -8.75 -8.78
C LYS A 133 -8.37 -9.41 -8.19
N GLU A 134 -8.37 -9.70 -6.90
CA GLU A 134 -9.52 -10.30 -6.20
C GLU A 134 -10.76 -9.41 -6.23
N ARG A 135 -10.60 -8.09 -6.18
CA ARG A 135 -11.69 -7.11 -6.29
C ARG A 135 -12.24 -7.00 -7.70
N GLY A 136 -11.45 -7.34 -8.71
CA GLY A 136 -11.81 -7.23 -10.12
C GLY A 136 -12.03 -5.80 -10.62
N HIS A 137 -11.47 -4.81 -9.92
CA HIS A 137 -11.56 -3.41 -10.34
C HIS A 137 -10.35 -3.05 -11.19
N VAL A 138 -10.58 -2.26 -12.24
CA VAL A 138 -9.52 -1.76 -13.13
C VAL A 138 -9.61 -0.25 -13.24
N VAL A 139 -8.48 0.39 -13.53
CA VAL A 139 -8.48 1.81 -13.90
C VAL A 139 -8.94 1.92 -15.37
N ARG A 140 -9.99 2.73 -15.61
CA ARG A 140 -10.51 2.97 -16.95
C ARG A 140 -9.43 3.61 -17.82
N PRO A 141 -9.12 3.05 -19.02
CA PRO A 141 -8.02 3.54 -19.85
C PRO A 141 -8.07 5.03 -20.17
N GLU A 142 -9.27 5.59 -20.43
CA GLU A 142 -9.44 7.00 -20.79
C GLU A 142 -9.17 7.96 -19.61
N SER A 143 -9.23 7.45 -18.39
CA SER A 143 -8.96 8.20 -17.16
C SER A 143 -7.55 7.96 -16.62
N ALA A 144 -6.82 7.04 -17.21
CA ALA A 144 -5.54 6.54 -16.74
C ALA A 144 -4.38 7.50 -17.06
N SER A 145 -4.36 8.62 -16.37
CA SER A 145 -3.25 9.58 -16.42
C SER A 145 -3.06 10.24 -15.07
N TYR A 146 -1.83 10.53 -14.73
CA TYR A 146 -1.54 11.38 -13.57
C TYR A 146 -1.87 12.84 -13.89
N GLY A 147 -2.53 13.54 -12.98
CA GLY A 147 -2.80 14.97 -13.12
C GLY A 147 -1.50 15.78 -12.96
N SER A 148 -0.87 15.67 -11.81
CA SER A 148 0.45 16.24 -11.54
C SER A 148 1.30 15.27 -10.76
N VAL A 149 2.61 15.32 -10.99
CA VAL A 149 3.61 14.57 -10.23
C VAL A 149 4.75 15.52 -9.89
N SER A 150 5.00 15.72 -8.59
CA SER A 150 6.21 16.39 -8.12
C SER A 150 7.10 15.41 -7.38
N ILE A 151 8.41 15.53 -7.56
CA ILE A 151 9.43 14.68 -6.95
C ILE A 151 10.51 15.58 -6.41
N ALA A 152 10.83 15.46 -5.12
CA ALA A 152 11.87 16.20 -4.43
C ALA A 152 12.77 15.26 -3.62
N LEU A 153 14.01 15.68 -3.35
CA LEU A 153 14.89 14.97 -2.45
C LEU A 153 14.37 15.09 -1.01
N HIS A 154 14.28 13.98 -0.31
CA HIS A 154 14.04 13.94 1.13
C HIS A 154 15.36 13.81 1.88
N GLU A 155 15.61 14.68 2.87
CA GLU A 155 16.89 14.71 3.60
C GLU A 155 17.08 13.53 4.55
N ALA A 156 16.00 13.10 5.21
CA ALA A 156 16.03 11.97 6.14
C ALA A 156 16.02 10.65 5.37
N LYS A 157 17.16 10.00 5.29
CA LYS A 157 17.36 8.76 4.49
C LYS A 157 17.02 7.48 5.25
N GLU A 158 16.73 7.57 6.56
CA GLU A 158 16.36 6.41 7.41
C GLU A 158 17.33 5.20 7.30
N GLY A 159 18.61 5.47 6.99
CA GLY A 159 19.63 4.44 6.77
C GLY A 159 19.78 3.95 5.33
N HIS A 160 18.94 4.42 4.41
CA HIS A 160 18.98 4.10 2.98
C HIS A 160 19.96 4.97 2.19
N ALA A 161 20.24 4.59 0.94
CA ALA A 161 21.14 5.35 0.07
C ALA A 161 20.56 6.73 -0.29
N LEU A 162 19.24 6.77 -0.51
CA LEU A 162 18.51 8.01 -0.83
C LEU A 162 17.03 7.87 -0.41
N ALA A 163 16.40 9.01 -0.17
CA ALA A 163 14.94 9.10 -0.04
C ALA A 163 14.40 10.24 -0.91
N ILE A 164 13.17 10.09 -1.39
CA ILE A 164 12.43 11.13 -2.11
C ILE A 164 11.07 11.35 -1.46
N ASP A 165 10.60 12.60 -1.56
CA ASP A 165 9.18 12.94 -1.40
C ASP A 165 8.54 13.11 -2.77
N SER A 166 7.32 12.64 -2.92
CA SER A 166 6.54 12.89 -4.12
C SER A 166 5.09 13.19 -3.82
N CYS A 167 4.52 14.06 -4.63
CA CYS A 167 3.09 14.30 -4.67
C CYS A 167 2.55 13.80 -5.99
N VAL A 168 1.57 12.91 -5.93
CA VAL A 168 1.03 12.21 -7.10
C VAL A 168 -0.48 12.40 -7.16
N ASP A 169 -0.94 13.12 -8.17
CA ASP A 169 -2.37 13.34 -8.37
C ASP A 169 -2.99 12.24 -9.24
N GLN A 170 -3.76 11.38 -8.60
CA GLN A 170 -4.52 10.30 -9.24
C GLN A 170 -6.04 10.60 -9.23
N ARG A 171 -6.50 11.79 -8.83
CA ARG A 171 -7.93 12.10 -8.69
C ARG A 171 -8.73 11.94 -9.96
N GLY A 172 -8.07 12.03 -11.12
CA GLY A 172 -8.65 11.75 -12.43
C GLY A 172 -8.97 10.27 -12.68
N TRP A 173 -8.33 9.34 -11.98
CA TRP A 173 -8.52 7.91 -12.22
C TRP A 173 -9.94 7.46 -11.86
N GLU A 174 -10.53 6.67 -12.72
CA GLU A 174 -11.83 6.03 -12.51
C GLU A 174 -11.64 4.52 -12.39
N PHE A 175 -11.87 4.00 -11.18
CA PHE A 175 -11.91 2.56 -10.96
C PHE A 175 -13.29 2.04 -11.30
N VAL A 176 -13.35 1.06 -12.21
CA VAL A 176 -14.58 0.45 -12.68
C VAL A 176 -14.61 -1.05 -12.36
N ASP A 177 -15.82 -1.58 -12.16
CA ASP A 177 -16.04 -3.03 -12.05
C ASP A 177 -16.06 -3.71 -13.44
N PRO A 178 -16.16 -5.05 -13.52
CA PRO A 178 -16.22 -5.78 -14.78
C PRO A 178 -17.40 -5.40 -15.68
N SER A 179 -18.44 -4.74 -15.16
CA SER A 179 -19.55 -4.22 -15.95
C SER A 179 -19.28 -2.81 -16.52
N GLY A 180 -18.15 -2.20 -16.19
CA GLY A 180 -17.78 -0.85 -16.56
C GLY A 180 -18.40 0.25 -15.69
N LYS A 181 -19.08 -0.12 -14.59
CA LYS A 181 -19.66 0.82 -13.65
C LYS A 181 -18.59 1.43 -12.76
N LEU A 182 -18.62 2.76 -12.59
CA LEU A 182 -17.74 3.47 -11.68
C LEU A 182 -17.94 3.00 -10.23
N VAL A 183 -16.84 2.56 -9.60
CA VAL A 183 -16.80 2.10 -8.20
C VAL A 183 -16.19 3.15 -7.29
N SER A 184 -15.07 3.76 -7.73
CA SER A 184 -14.36 4.78 -6.96
C SER A 184 -13.51 5.65 -7.87
N ARG A 185 -12.98 6.74 -7.30
CA ARG A 185 -11.97 7.58 -7.95
C ARG A 185 -10.64 7.49 -7.22
N GLY A 186 -9.58 7.78 -7.94
CA GLY A 186 -8.25 7.93 -7.37
C GLY A 186 -8.17 9.12 -6.39
N THR A 187 -7.03 9.29 -5.79
CA THR A 187 -6.80 10.29 -4.75
C THR A 187 -5.51 11.07 -5.01
N LEU A 188 -5.34 12.18 -4.33
CA LEU A 188 -4.05 12.84 -4.21
C LEU A 188 -3.24 12.09 -3.15
N LYS A 189 -2.00 11.74 -3.47
CA LYS A 189 -1.11 10.99 -2.58
C LYS A 189 0.18 11.76 -2.32
N HIS A 190 0.61 11.76 -1.08
CA HIS A 190 1.96 12.08 -0.68
C HIS A 190 2.70 10.77 -0.43
N ASN A 191 3.83 10.58 -1.08
CA ASN A 191 4.67 9.39 -0.90
C ASN A 191 6.06 9.80 -0.47
N GLN A 192 6.62 9.04 0.48
CA GLN A 192 8.01 9.06 0.85
C GLN A 192 8.60 7.72 0.47
N MET A 193 9.60 7.71 -0.41
CA MET A 193 10.18 6.48 -0.95
C MET A 193 11.65 6.38 -0.64
N PHE A 194 12.07 5.21 -0.18
CA PHE A 194 13.44 4.90 0.19
C PHE A 194 14.09 4.00 -0.85
N PHE A 195 15.33 4.33 -1.22
CA PHE A 195 16.05 3.69 -2.30
C PHE A 195 17.37 3.10 -1.83
N ASP A 196 17.66 1.90 -2.31
CA ASP A 196 18.95 1.24 -2.13
C ASP A 196 19.42 0.58 -3.42
N ARG A 197 20.70 0.18 -3.43
CA ARG A 197 21.25 -0.64 -4.51
C ARG A 197 21.12 -2.12 -4.18
N VAL A 198 20.35 -2.84 -4.99
CA VAL A 198 20.24 -4.28 -4.93
C VAL A 198 20.87 -4.85 -6.20
N SER A 199 21.89 -5.70 -6.04
CA SER A 199 22.65 -6.25 -7.18
C SER A 199 23.19 -5.19 -8.15
N GLY A 200 23.56 -4.01 -7.61
CA GLY A 200 24.12 -2.89 -8.39
C GLY A 200 23.08 -1.94 -9.00
N HIS A 201 21.80 -2.25 -8.96
CA HIS A 201 20.71 -1.43 -9.48
C HIS A 201 20.00 -0.66 -8.37
N MET A 202 19.67 0.61 -8.64
CA MET A 202 18.84 1.40 -7.73
C MET A 202 17.40 0.89 -7.79
N VAL A 203 16.80 0.60 -6.63
CA VAL A 203 15.41 0.14 -6.51
C VAL A 203 14.74 0.80 -5.30
N ILE A 204 13.40 0.88 -5.32
CA ILE A 204 12.60 1.25 -4.15
C ILE A 204 12.55 0.04 -3.22
N VAL A 205 13.04 0.19 -1.99
CA VAL A 205 13.10 -0.91 -1.01
C VAL A 205 12.09 -0.77 0.11
N ASP A 206 11.66 0.45 0.41
CA ASP A 206 10.66 0.77 1.43
C ASP A 206 9.94 2.07 1.08
N GLY A 207 8.85 2.39 1.78
CA GLY A 207 8.13 3.62 1.55
C GLY A 207 6.88 3.80 2.41
N LEU A 208 6.40 5.02 2.42
CA LEU A 208 5.14 5.42 3.02
C LEU A 208 4.30 6.09 1.95
N SER A 209 2.99 5.84 1.98
CA SER A 209 2.03 6.48 1.07
C SER A 209 0.79 6.86 1.87
N GLU A 210 0.40 8.13 1.78
CA GLU A 210 -0.81 8.61 2.43
C GLU A 210 -1.69 9.40 1.46
N ARG A 211 -2.99 9.37 1.72
CA ARG A 211 -3.94 10.23 1.05
C ARG A 211 -3.91 11.61 1.69
N VAL A 212 -3.80 12.64 0.86
CA VAL A 212 -3.79 14.03 1.30
C VAL A 212 -4.86 14.85 0.55
N GLU A 213 -5.29 15.96 1.12
CA GLU A 213 -6.20 16.89 0.43
C GLU A 213 -5.44 17.85 -0.48
N LYS A 214 -4.23 18.21 -0.09
CA LYS A 214 -3.31 19.05 -0.86
C LYS A 214 -1.89 18.59 -0.64
N CYS A 215 -1.05 18.73 -1.65
CA CYS A 215 0.38 18.66 -1.47
C CYS A 215 0.90 20.05 -1.13
N GLU A 216 1.61 20.14 -0.05
CA GLU A 216 2.34 21.35 0.25
C GLU A 216 3.57 21.41 -0.65
N ALA A 217 3.65 22.45 -1.47
CA ALA A 217 4.79 22.70 -2.38
C ALA A 217 6.02 23.20 -1.62
#